data_d70a6123043a36c777b02385cf41a945
#
_entry.id   d70a6123043a36c777b02385cf41a945
#
_cell.length_a   1.000
_cell.length_b   1.000
_cell.length_c   1.000
_cell.angle_alpha   90.00
_cell.angle_beta   90.00
_cell.angle_gamma   90.00
#
_symmetry.space_group_name_H-M   'P 1'
#
loop_
_entity.id
_entity.type
_entity.pdbx_description
1 polymer ?
#
loop_
_entity_poly.entity_id
_entity_poly.type
_entity_poly.pdbx_seq_one_letter_code
_entity_poly.pdbx_strand_id
1 'polypeptide(L)'
;MMESKSELIASLIRDVPDFPKPGVVFKDITPLLANPNGFSAAIEELVLRSPRDIDVVVGMEARGFLFAAPVALAIGAGFVPVRKPGKIPGQE
;
A
#
# COMPACT_ATOMS: atom_id res chain seq x y z
N MET A 1 -22.14 -16.66 -0.01
CA MET A 1 -21.52 -15.96 1.12
C MET A 1 -20.56 -14.94 0.62
N MET A 2 -20.52 -13.82 1.30
CA MET A 2 -19.62 -12.77 0.89
C MET A 2 -18.21 -13.02 1.43
N GLU A 3 -17.24 -12.81 0.57
CA GLU A 3 -15.84 -12.90 0.93
C GLU A 3 -15.49 -11.78 1.90
N SER A 4 -14.68 -12.08 2.93
CA SER A 4 -14.20 -11.03 3.83
C SER A 4 -13.20 -10.14 3.11
N LYS A 5 -12.95 -8.94 3.65
CA LYS A 5 -11.95 -8.04 3.08
C LYS A 5 -10.57 -8.70 3.06
N SER A 6 -10.21 -9.39 4.13
CA SER A 6 -8.91 -10.08 4.20
C SER A 6 -8.79 -11.16 3.14
N GLU A 7 -9.85 -11.92 2.92
CA GLU A 7 -9.86 -12.97 1.90
C GLU A 7 -9.76 -12.37 0.50
N LEU A 8 -10.51 -11.31 0.26
CA LEU A 8 -10.46 -10.63 -1.04
C LEU A 8 -9.06 -10.09 -1.31
N ILE A 9 -8.46 -9.41 -0.34
CA ILE A 9 -7.12 -8.86 -0.48
C ILE A 9 -6.13 -9.99 -0.78
N ALA A 10 -6.17 -11.07 0.00
CA ALA A 10 -5.25 -12.18 -0.16
C ALA A 10 -5.38 -12.84 -1.54
N SER A 11 -6.60 -12.95 -2.04
CA SER A 11 -6.85 -13.58 -3.33
C SER A 11 -6.30 -12.78 -4.51
N LEU A 12 -6.03 -11.49 -4.30
CA LEU A 12 -5.55 -10.60 -5.35
C LEU A 12 -4.05 -10.34 -5.28
N ILE A 13 -3.37 -10.97 -4.35
CA ILE A 13 -1.90 -10.91 -4.24
C ILE A 13 -1.34 -12.16 -4.91
N ARG A 14 -0.48 -11.96 -5.90
CA ARG A 14 0.07 -13.06 -6.69
C ARG A 14 1.48 -13.40 -6.21
N ASP A 15 1.75 -14.69 -6.03
CA ASP A 15 3.08 -15.16 -5.71
C ASP A 15 3.86 -15.37 -7.01
N VAL A 16 5.06 -14.82 -7.05
CA VAL A 16 5.99 -15.02 -8.16
C VAL A 16 7.21 -15.70 -7.59
N PRO A 17 7.34 -17.03 -7.77
CA PRO A 17 8.48 -17.76 -7.23
C PRO A 17 9.77 -17.43 -7.98
N ASP A 18 10.88 -17.54 -7.28
CA ASP A 18 12.22 -17.34 -7.83
C ASP A 18 12.41 -15.98 -8.48
N PHE A 19 11.85 -14.94 -7.86
CA PHE A 19 12.02 -13.56 -8.32
C PHE A 19 12.39 -12.68 -7.14
N PRO A 20 13.36 -11.81 -7.26
CA PRO A 20 14.23 -11.55 -8.44
C PRO A 20 15.34 -12.58 -8.61
N LYS A 21 15.41 -13.56 -7.74
CA LYS A 21 16.42 -14.59 -7.80
C LYS A 21 15.89 -15.90 -7.21
N PRO A 22 16.53 -17.05 -7.51
CA PRO A 22 16.08 -18.33 -6.98
C PRO A 22 15.98 -18.33 -5.45
N GLY A 23 14.94 -18.97 -4.93
CA GLY A 23 14.68 -19.08 -3.50
C GLY A 23 13.88 -17.94 -2.91
N VAL A 24 13.60 -16.91 -3.67
CA VAL A 24 12.82 -15.75 -3.22
C VAL A 24 11.42 -15.81 -3.83
N VAL A 25 10.40 -15.63 -2.99
CA VAL A 25 9.02 -15.51 -3.49
C VAL A 25 8.64 -14.03 -3.43
N PHE A 26 8.36 -13.46 -4.58
CA PHE A 26 7.95 -12.07 -4.69
C PHE A 26 6.43 -11.99 -4.62
N LYS A 27 5.92 -11.06 -3.83
CA LYS A 27 4.47 -10.83 -3.72
C LYS A 27 4.08 -9.71 -4.67
N ASP A 28 3.32 -10.05 -5.70
CA ASP A 28 2.87 -9.09 -6.71
C ASP A 28 1.49 -8.58 -6.33
N ILE A 29 1.41 -7.28 -6.04
CA ILE A 29 0.16 -6.63 -5.63
C ILE A 29 -0.56 -5.95 -6.81
N THR A 30 -0.04 -6.09 -8.01
CA THR A 30 -0.64 -5.46 -9.18
C THR A 30 -2.11 -5.84 -9.36
N PRO A 31 -2.50 -7.13 -9.22
CA PRO A 31 -3.92 -7.47 -9.34
C PRO A 31 -4.79 -6.79 -8.28
N LEU A 32 -4.24 -6.61 -7.08
CA LEU A 32 -4.95 -5.93 -6.00
C LEU A 32 -5.21 -4.48 -6.36
N LEU A 33 -4.18 -3.79 -6.85
CA LEU A 33 -4.29 -2.38 -7.22
C LEU A 33 -5.25 -2.18 -8.39
N ALA A 34 -5.29 -3.13 -9.32
CA ALA A 34 -6.13 -3.05 -10.52
C ALA A 34 -7.60 -3.34 -10.23
N ASN A 35 -7.90 -3.94 -9.09
CA ASN A 35 -9.26 -4.31 -8.72
C ASN A 35 -9.84 -3.23 -7.79
N PRO A 36 -10.87 -2.50 -8.22
CA PRO A 36 -11.42 -1.40 -7.40
C PRO A 36 -11.89 -1.86 -6.03
N ASN A 37 -12.51 -3.02 -5.94
CA ASN A 37 -12.99 -3.54 -4.66
C ASN A 37 -11.83 -3.99 -3.77
N GLY A 38 -10.83 -4.61 -4.37
CA GLY A 38 -9.63 -5.07 -3.64
C GLY A 38 -8.81 -3.90 -3.12
N PHE A 39 -8.56 -2.92 -3.96
CA PHE A 39 -7.80 -1.74 -3.58
C PHE A 39 -8.53 -0.98 -2.46
N SER A 40 -9.83 -0.76 -2.65
CA SER A 40 -10.65 -0.10 -1.65
C SER A 40 -10.63 -0.86 -0.32
N ALA A 41 -10.76 -2.18 -0.36
CA ALA A 41 -10.73 -3.01 0.85
C ALA A 41 -9.38 -2.88 1.57
N ALA A 42 -8.28 -2.85 0.82
CA ALA A 42 -6.95 -2.69 1.41
C ALA A 42 -6.82 -1.35 2.14
N ILE A 43 -7.27 -0.27 1.50
CA ILE A 43 -7.22 1.05 2.11
C ILE A 43 -8.12 1.10 3.35
N GLU A 44 -9.33 0.56 3.27
CA GLU A 44 -10.24 0.54 4.40
C GLU A 44 -9.65 -0.22 5.60
N GLU A 45 -9.00 -1.36 5.34
CA GLU A 45 -8.37 -2.13 6.41
C GLU A 45 -7.21 -1.37 7.05
N LEU A 46 -6.42 -0.67 6.26
CA LEU A 46 -5.34 0.15 6.79
C LEU A 46 -5.88 1.29 7.64
N VAL A 47 -6.96 1.93 7.19
CA VAL A 47 -7.60 3.02 7.94
C VAL A 47 -8.13 2.49 9.28
N LEU A 48 -8.82 1.34 9.25
CA LEU A 48 -9.39 0.76 10.46
C LEU A 48 -8.33 0.39 11.49
N ARG A 49 -7.15 -0.01 11.05
CA ARG A 49 -6.05 -0.40 11.93
C ARG A 49 -5.15 0.75 12.33
N SER A 50 -5.40 1.93 11.76
CA SER A 50 -4.60 3.10 12.08
C SER A 50 -5.06 3.73 13.38
N PRO A 51 -4.14 4.29 14.18
CA PRO A 51 -4.51 5.05 15.37
C PRO A 51 -5.34 6.28 14.98
N ARG A 52 -6.08 6.81 15.92
CA ARG A 52 -6.78 8.08 15.73
C ARG A 52 -5.77 9.22 15.92
N ASP A 53 -6.14 10.40 15.53
CA ASP A 53 -5.33 11.61 15.75
C ASP A 53 -3.99 11.58 15.02
N ILE A 54 -4.02 11.09 13.78
CA ILE A 54 -2.84 11.13 12.92
C ILE A 54 -2.83 12.44 12.14
N ASP A 55 -1.73 13.18 12.23
CA ASP A 55 -1.57 14.42 11.49
C ASP A 55 -0.92 14.20 10.13
N VAL A 56 -0.02 13.22 10.04
CA VAL A 56 0.77 12.97 8.83
C VAL A 56 0.93 11.49 8.62
N VAL A 57 0.79 11.06 7.36
CA VAL A 57 1.12 9.70 6.94
C VAL A 57 2.38 9.75 6.11
N VAL A 58 3.33 8.89 6.44
CA VAL A 58 4.61 8.83 5.74
C VAL A 58 4.62 7.58 4.85
N GLY A 59 4.96 7.76 3.59
CA GLY A 59 5.08 6.65 2.67
C GLY A 59 6.48 6.58 2.08
N MET A 60 7.03 5.37 2.05
CA MET A 60 8.34 5.13 1.42
C MET A 60 8.13 4.67 -0.01
N GLU A 61 9.08 5.05 -0.88
CA GLU A 61 8.97 4.63 -2.28
C GLU A 61 9.12 3.12 -2.43
N ALA A 62 8.49 2.51 -3.41
CA ALA A 62 7.50 3.17 -4.26
C ALA A 62 6.10 2.68 -3.92
N ARG A 63 5.98 1.44 -3.48
CA ARG A 63 4.70 0.84 -3.10
C ARG A 63 4.05 1.56 -1.94
N GLY A 64 4.86 2.04 -1.00
CA GLY A 64 4.34 2.77 0.14
C GLY A 64 3.54 3.98 -0.27
N PHE A 65 3.92 4.64 -1.37
CA PHE A 65 3.18 5.79 -1.87
C PHE A 65 1.77 5.42 -2.30
N LEU A 66 1.61 4.23 -2.89
CA LEU A 66 0.31 3.79 -3.42
C LEU A 66 -0.73 3.61 -2.32
N PHE A 67 -0.30 3.27 -1.13
CA PHE A 67 -1.19 3.07 0.00
C PHE A 67 -1.23 4.28 0.94
N ALA A 68 -0.08 4.91 1.16
CA ALA A 68 0.01 6.00 2.12
C ALA A 68 -0.81 7.22 1.69
N ALA A 69 -0.77 7.57 0.41
CA ALA A 69 -1.52 8.72 -0.07
C ALA A 69 -3.04 8.53 0.06
N PRO A 70 -3.62 7.39 -0.39
CA PRO A 70 -5.05 7.16 -0.18
C PRO A 70 -5.45 7.09 1.30
N VAL A 71 -4.61 6.49 2.14
CA VAL A 71 -4.90 6.43 3.58
C VAL A 71 -4.91 7.84 4.17
N ALA A 72 -3.93 8.66 3.82
CA ALA A 72 -3.86 10.04 4.30
C ALA A 72 -5.13 10.81 3.94
N LEU A 73 -5.57 10.69 2.70
CA LEU A 73 -6.80 11.35 2.26
C LEU A 73 -8.02 10.84 3.04
N ALA A 74 -8.09 9.53 3.27
CA ALA A 74 -9.24 8.93 3.95
C ALA A 74 -9.35 9.37 5.39
N ILE A 75 -8.24 9.60 6.07
CA ILE A 75 -8.24 10.00 7.48
C ILE A 75 -8.08 11.50 7.69
N GLY A 76 -7.96 12.27 6.61
CA GLY A 76 -7.84 13.72 6.71
C GLY A 76 -6.46 14.18 7.17
N ALA A 77 -5.41 13.41 6.90
CA ALA A 77 -4.05 13.72 7.28
C ALA A 77 -3.23 14.16 6.07
N GLY A 78 -2.10 14.79 6.32
CA GLY A 78 -1.13 15.10 5.27
C GLY A 78 -0.36 13.86 4.86
N PHE A 79 0.31 13.92 3.72
CA PHE A 79 1.14 12.85 3.22
C PHE A 79 2.57 13.36 2.99
N VAL A 80 3.53 12.63 3.52
CA VAL A 80 4.95 12.95 3.34
C VAL A 80 5.64 11.80 2.63
N PRO A 81 6.10 12.02 1.39
CA PRO A 81 6.86 10.98 0.68
C PRO A 81 8.30 10.93 1.18
N VAL A 82 8.81 9.72 1.33
CA VAL A 82 10.23 9.50 1.69
C VAL A 82 10.87 8.76 0.52
N ARG A 83 11.89 9.36 -0.06
CA ARG A 83 12.58 8.80 -1.20
C ARG A 83 14.08 8.83 -0.96
N LYS A 84 14.81 8.13 -1.82
CA LYS A 84 16.27 8.16 -1.76
C LYS A 84 16.79 9.57 -2.05
N PRO A 85 17.92 9.93 -1.50
CA PRO A 85 18.51 11.25 -1.75
C PRO A 85 18.62 11.55 -3.25
N GLY A 86 18.32 12.77 -3.62
CA GLY A 86 18.39 13.21 -5.02
C GLY A 86 17.14 12.90 -5.84
N LYS A 87 16.19 12.16 -5.29
CA LYS A 87 14.95 11.83 -6.01
C LYS A 87 13.85 12.85 -5.79
N ILE A 88 14.00 13.71 -4.79
CA ILE A 88 13.05 14.78 -4.50
C ILE A 88 13.79 16.09 -4.62
N PRO A 89 13.35 17.00 -5.50
CA PRO A 89 14.02 18.30 -5.65
C PRO A 89 14.07 19.06 -4.31
N GLY A 90 15.22 19.68 -4.06
CA GLY A 90 15.41 20.47 -2.84
C GLY A 90 15.76 19.68 -1.60
N GLN A 91 15.90 18.37 -1.70
CA GLN A 91 16.32 17.50 -0.61
C GLN A 91 17.70 16.92 -0.90
N GLU A 92 18.56 17.02 0.03
CA GLU A 92 19.92 16.53 -0.06
C GLU A 92 20.18 15.42 0.96
#